data_9b231dea789d137c3335c9c65cb1da0b
#
_entry.id   9b231dea789d137c3335c9c65cb1da0b
#
_cell.length_a   1.000
_cell.length_b   1.000
_cell.length_c   1.000
_cell.angle_alpha   90.00
_cell.angle_beta   90.00
_cell.angle_gamma   90.00
#
_symmetry.space_group_name_H-M   'P 1'
#
loop_
_entity.id
_entity.type
_entity.pdbx_description
1 polymer ?
#
loop_
_entity_poly.entity_id
_entity_poly.type
_entity_poly.pdbx_seq_one_letter_code
_entity_poly.pdbx_strand_id
1 'polypeptide(L)'
;MAVATSVTRCGARRCAAALLWGAALGAGLGPAWAQPAPAYVAVPAGTLASVLTNDATQEDVKVPAFAMRTTPVTQGDFLRFVQAQPLWQRDQVPRTFADAGYLQDWDTANRLADADAAQRPVTHVSWFAAQAYCESEGGRLPTWTEWEYAAAADATRRDARSDPAWLARILGWYARPASAALPAVGSSSPNLYGVRDLHGLVWEWVDDFNALLVNADSRSGDDPDKLKFCGAGAINLQDKQNYAVLMRIALLSSLNASDSTSSLGFRCVRPNLKATP
;
A
#
# COMPACT_ATOMS: atom_id res chain seq x y z
N MET A 1 61.28 48.50 64.86
CA MET A 1 61.18 49.95 64.92
C MET A 1 59.93 50.40 64.17
N ALA A 2 59.06 51.07 64.90
CA ALA A 2 57.99 52.01 64.50
C ALA A 2 57.03 51.60 63.40
N VAL A 3 55.79 51.24 63.69
CA VAL A 3 54.61 52.06 64.01
C VAL A 3 54.24 53.01 62.85
N ALA A 4 53.06 52.77 62.27
CA ALA A 4 52.03 53.79 62.14
C ALA A 4 50.71 53.21 61.59
N THR A 5 49.74 53.31 62.40
CA THR A 5 48.31 53.19 62.16
C THR A 5 47.77 54.28 61.26
N SER A 6 46.85 53.98 60.35
CA SER A 6 45.94 55.03 59.89
C SER A 6 44.57 54.39 59.47
N VAL A 7 43.55 54.75 60.20
CA VAL A 7 42.15 54.50 59.95
C VAL A 7 41.62 55.59 58.99
N THR A 8 40.92 55.26 57.94
CA THR A 8 39.91 56.17 57.36
C THR A 8 38.80 55.49 56.54
N ARG A 9 37.60 55.53 57.05
CA ARG A 9 36.28 55.82 56.46
C ARG A 9 35.83 55.17 55.17
N CYS A 10 34.83 54.34 55.36
CA CYS A 10 33.47 54.39 54.84
C CYS A 10 33.28 55.08 53.46
N GLY A 11 32.88 54.29 52.49
CA GLY A 11 32.35 54.77 51.21
C GLY A 11 31.38 53.69 50.59
N ALA A 12 30.12 53.97 50.77
CA ALA A 12 29.02 53.13 50.17
C ALA A 12 29.08 53.22 48.65
N ARG A 13 29.26 52.13 47.98
CA ARG A 13 29.01 52.02 46.54
C ARG A 13 28.22 50.76 46.20
N ARG A 14 27.06 51.04 45.71
CA ARG A 14 26.03 50.24 45.02
C ARG A 14 26.54 48.95 44.41
N CYS A 15 26.00 47.84 44.88
CA CYS A 15 26.03 46.54 44.19
C CYS A 15 25.14 46.61 42.94
N ALA A 16 25.77 46.60 41.76
CA ALA A 16 25.05 46.33 40.49
C ALA A 16 24.91 44.83 40.34
N ALA A 17 23.69 44.36 40.44
CA ALA A 17 23.34 42.99 40.14
C ALA A 17 23.44 42.78 38.62
N ALA A 18 24.39 41.99 38.19
CA ALA A 18 24.48 41.50 36.81
C ALA A 18 23.46 40.41 36.60
N LEU A 19 22.34 40.72 35.93
CA LEU A 19 21.36 39.78 35.44
C LEU A 19 21.99 38.99 34.27
N LEU A 20 22.40 37.76 34.53
CA LEU A 20 22.74 36.79 33.50
C LEU A 20 21.43 36.36 32.81
N TRP A 21 21.20 36.86 31.61
CA TRP A 21 20.18 36.34 30.70
C TRP A 21 20.68 35.00 30.15
N GLY A 22 20.18 33.93 30.75
CA GLY A 22 20.27 32.59 30.15
C GLY A 22 19.39 32.55 28.92
N ALA A 23 19.99 32.57 27.72
CA ALA A 23 19.29 32.23 26.48
C ALA A 23 18.94 30.75 26.50
N ALA A 24 17.69 30.41 26.90
CA ALA A 24 17.13 29.09 26.67
C ALA A 24 16.92 28.91 25.17
N LEU A 25 17.82 28.14 24.52
CA LEU A 25 17.60 27.59 23.20
C LEU A 25 16.40 26.61 23.28
N GLY A 26 15.21 27.15 23.17
CA GLY A 26 13.99 26.35 22.91
C GLY A 26 14.13 25.71 21.55
N ALA A 27 14.53 24.42 21.49
CA ALA A 27 14.33 23.60 20.33
C ALA A 27 12.81 23.56 20.05
N GLY A 28 12.37 24.40 19.12
CA GLY A 28 11.00 24.40 18.63
C GLY A 28 10.77 23.07 17.92
N LEU A 29 10.14 22.12 18.61
CA LEU A 29 9.44 21.03 17.96
C LEU A 29 8.32 21.70 17.16
N GLY A 30 8.56 21.89 15.85
CA GLY A 30 7.52 22.29 14.92
C GLY A 30 6.35 21.32 15.04
N PRO A 31 5.11 21.77 14.81
CA PRO A 31 3.95 20.89 14.86
C PRO A 31 4.22 19.72 13.89
N ALA A 32 4.33 18.51 14.43
CA ALA A 32 4.28 17.31 13.63
C ALA A 32 2.89 17.34 12.98
N TRP A 33 2.85 17.59 11.66
CA TRP A 33 1.63 17.51 10.88
C TRP A 33 1.17 16.07 10.96
N ALA A 34 0.25 15.79 11.89
CA ALA A 34 -0.42 14.51 11.97
C ALA A 34 -1.14 14.31 10.64
N GLN A 35 -0.60 13.44 9.79
CA GLN A 35 -1.30 13.06 8.56
C GLN A 35 -2.63 12.42 8.97
N PRO A 36 -3.73 12.73 8.27
CA PRO A 36 -5.00 12.09 8.56
C PRO A 36 -4.81 10.57 8.50
N ALA A 37 -5.41 9.87 9.45
CA ALA A 37 -5.40 8.41 9.44
C ALA A 37 -5.90 7.89 8.08
N PRO A 38 -5.36 6.77 7.57
CA PRO A 38 -5.76 6.25 6.28
C PRO A 38 -7.27 6.05 6.22
N ALA A 39 -7.90 6.61 5.20
CA ALA A 39 -9.33 6.52 5.04
C ALA A 39 -9.72 5.12 4.56
N TYR A 40 -10.55 4.43 5.33
CA TYR A 40 -11.20 3.17 4.95
C TYR A 40 -12.67 3.45 4.65
N VAL A 41 -13.18 2.88 3.58
CA VAL A 41 -14.60 2.96 3.20
C VAL A 41 -15.24 1.58 3.23
N ALA A 42 -16.51 1.54 3.64
CA ALA A 42 -17.27 0.29 3.67
C ALA A 42 -17.61 -0.15 2.25
N VAL A 43 -17.27 -1.38 1.91
CA VAL A 43 -17.72 -2.10 0.71
C VAL A 43 -18.78 -3.10 1.17
N PRO A 44 -20.04 -2.96 0.73
CA PRO A 44 -21.12 -3.83 1.18
C PRO A 44 -20.95 -5.24 0.63
N ALA A 45 -21.54 -6.21 1.31
CA ALA A 45 -21.63 -7.58 0.79
C ALA A 45 -22.35 -7.64 -0.56
N GLY A 46 -21.99 -8.62 -1.37
CA GLY A 46 -22.60 -8.83 -2.67
C GLY A 46 -22.11 -10.10 -3.34
N THR A 47 -22.24 -10.14 -4.66
CA THR A 47 -21.77 -11.25 -5.50
C THR A 47 -20.89 -10.72 -6.62
N LEU A 48 -19.89 -11.50 -7.00
CA LEU A 48 -19.01 -11.26 -8.13
C LEU A 48 -19.16 -12.40 -9.13
N ALA A 49 -19.54 -12.07 -10.36
CA ALA A 49 -19.42 -13.00 -11.47
C ALA A 49 -17.91 -13.20 -11.76
N SER A 50 -17.34 -14.25 -11.20
CA SER A 50 -15.90 -14.51 -11.30
C SER A 50 -15.52 -15.08 -12.66
N VAL A 51 -14.37 -14.66 -13.19
CA VAL A 51 -13.75 -15.29 -14.37
C VAL A 51 -12.97 -16.56 -14.00
N LEU A 52 -12.64 -16.69 -12.70
CA LEU A 52 -12.02 -17.90 -12.15
C LEU A 52 -13.16 -18.79 -11.66
N THR A 53 -13.59 -19.74 -12.46
CA THR A 53 -14.60 -20.72 -12.09
C THR A 53 -13.93 -22.06 -11.79
N ASN A 54 -14.26 -22.64 -10.64
CA ASN A 54 -13.78 -23.97 -10.28
C ASN A 54 -14.58 -25.09 -10.97
N ASP A 55 -15.67 -24.75 -11.65
CA ASP A 55 -16.56 -25.68 -12.34
C ASP A 55 -17.16 -25.05 -13.60
N ALA A 56 -17.66 -25.91 -14.51
CA ALA A 56 -18.33 -25.51 -15.73
C ALA A 56 -19.65 -24.74 -15.51
N THR A 57 -20.14 -24.69 -14.28
CA THR A 57 -21.25 -23.85 -13.84
C THR A 57 -20.67 -22.55 -13.28
N GLN A 58 -20.75 -21.49 -14.04
CA GLN A 58 -20.32 -20.15 -13.67
C GLN A 58 -21.18 -19.63 -12.50
N GLU A 59 -20.85 -20.02 -11.27
CA GLU A 59 -21.53 -19.54 -10.08
C GLU A 59 -20.92 -18.20 -9.60
N ASP A 60 -21.81 -17.28 -9.25
CA ASP A 60 -21.42 -16.01 -8.62
C ASP A 60 -20.76 -16.27 -7.27
N VAL A 61 -19.59 -15.70 -7.04
CA VAL A 61 -18.88 -15.79 -5.77
C VAL A 61 -19.44 -14.78 -4.78
N LYS A 62 -19.84 -15.24 -3.59
CA LYS A 62 -20.31 -14.39 -2.50
C LYS A 62 -19.12 -13.63 -1.88
N VAL A 63 -19.26 -12.32 -1.78
CA VAL A 63 -18.28 -11.43 -1.17
C VAL A 63 -18.89 -10.88 0.12
N PRO A 64 -18.30 -11.18 1.30
CA PRO A 64 -18.72 -10.57 2.56
C PRO A 64 -18.50 -9.05 2.56
N ALA A 65 -19.18 -8.32 3.44
CA ALA A 65 -18.92 -6.91 3.64
C ALA A 65 -17.54 -6.70 4.31
N PHE A 66 -16.77 -5.73 3.82
CA PHE A 66 -15.46 -5.38 4.34
C PHE A 66 -15.23 -3.86 4.26
N ALA A 67 -14.17 -3.37 4.87
CA ALA A 67 -13.71 -2.00 4.68
C ALA A 67 -12.41 -2.02 3.89
N MET A 68 -12.32 -1.20 2.83
CA MET A 68 -11.15 -1.11 1.96
C MET A 68 -10.51 0.27 2.09
N ARG A 69 -9.19 0.32 2.10
CA ARG A 69 -8.43 1.58 2.00
C ARG A 69 -8.78 2.29 0.69
N THR A 70 -9.09 3.59 0.77
CA THR A 70 -9.56 4.38 -0.40
C THR A 70 -8.53 4.47 -1.51
N THR A 71 -7.24 4.45 -1.16
CA THR A 71 -6.10 4.53 -2.09
C THR A 71 -5.08 3.44 -1.78
N PRO A 72 -4.17 3.12 -2.70
CA PRO A 72 -2.99 2.33 -2.39
C PRO A 72 -2.21 2.94 -1.23
N VAL A 73 -1.40 2.13 -0.54
CA VAL A 73 -0.46 2.60 0.49
C VAL A 73 0.58 3.49 -0.17
N THR A 74 0.86 4.64 0.45
CA THR A 74 1.85 5.58 -0.06
C THR A 74 3.27 5.26 0.42
N GLN A 75 4.28 5.78 -0.27
CA GLN A 75 5.66 5.69 0.20
C GLN A 75 5.84 6.37 1.57
N GLY A 76 5.12 7.47 1.83
CA GLY A 76 5.15 8.13 3.14
C GLY A 76 4.53 7.31 4.25
N ASP A 77 3.44 6.58 3.96
CA ASP A 77 2.83 5.63 4.90
C ASP A 77 3.81 4.49 5.22
N PHE A 78 4.39 3.91 4.18
CA PHE A 78 5.31 2.79 4.30
C PHE A 78 6.64 3.19 4.98
N LEU A 79 7.12 4.42 4.76
CA LEU A 79 8.29 4.96 5.46
C LEU A 79 8.06 4.98 6.98
N ARG A 80 6.89 5.43 7.44
CA ARG A 80 6.56 5.41 8.87
C ARG A 80 6.54 3.99 9.43
N PHE A 81 6.02 3.05 8.66
CA PHE A 81 6.01 1.63 9.03
C PHE A 81 7.43 1.07 9.20
N VAL A 82 8.34 1.24 8.25
CA VAL A 82 9.70 0.71 8.37
C VAL A 82 10.53 1.44 9.43
N GLN A 83 10.19 2.69 9.75
CA GLN A 83 10.78 3.42 10.89
C GLN A 83 10.31 2.85 12.24
N ALA A 84 9.05 2.44 12.34
CA ALA A 84 8.48 1.81 13.53
C ALA A 84 8.87 0.33 13.67
N GLN A 85 9.13 -0.35 12.56
CA GLN A 85 9.47 -1.78 12.50
C GLN A 85 10.75 -2.00 11.66
N PRO A 86 11.94 -1.81 12.25
CA PRO A 86 13.22 -1.84 11.54
C PRO A 86 13.53 -3.12 10.77
N LEU A 87 12.92 -4.25 11.13
CA LEU A 87 13.04 -5.51 10.39
C LEU A 87 12.70 -5.34 8.90
N TRP A 88 11.78 -4.41 8.58
CA TRP A 88 11.32 -4.15 7.22
C TRP A 88 12.11 -3.04 6.51
N GLN A 89 13.20 -2.56 7.08
CA GLN A 89 14.13 -1.67 6.37
C GLN A 89 14.89 -2.45 5.30
N ARG A 90 15.20 -1.78 4.17
CA ARG A 90 15.84 -2.42 3.01
C ARG A 90 17.14 -3.16 3.34
N ASP A 91 17.90 -2.67 4.31
CA ASP A 91 19.18 -3.24 4.74
C ASP A 91 19.05 -4.26 5.88
N GLN A 92 17.84 -4.47 6.44
CA GLN A 92 17.58 -5.39 7.54
C GLN A 92 16.68 -6.57 7.15
N VAL A 93 15.84 -6.40 6.12
CA VAL A 93 14.88 -7.44 5.72
C VAL A 93 15.61 -8.71 5.27
N PRO A 94 15.23 -9.91 5.79
CA PRO A 94 15.80 -11.18 5.34
C PRO A 94 15.50 -11.43 3.85
N ARG A 95 16.44 -12.01 3.13
CA ARG A 95 16.30 -12.34 1.70
C ARG A 95 15.19 -13.34 1.38
N THR A 96 14.72 -14.08 2.36
CA THR A 96 13.53 -14.93 2.24
C THR A 96 12.24 -14.14 2.17
N PHE A 97 12.22 -12.91 2.66
CA PHE A 97 11.05 -12.04 2.69
C PHE A 97 11.05 -10.96 1.62
N ALA A 98 12.21 -10.62 1.06
CA ALA A 98 12.29 -9.62 0.01
C ALA A 98 13.54 -9.86 -0.88
N ASP A 99 13.38 -9.64 -2.17
CA ASP A 99 14.46 -9.72 -3.15
C ASP A 99 15.42 -8.52 -3.09
N ALA A 100 16.35 -8.45 -4.05
CA ALA A 100 17.34 -7.37 -4.10
C ALA A 100 16.74 -6.02 -4.54
N GLY A 101 15.57 -6.04 -5.19
CA GLY A 101 14.86 -4.85 -5.67
C GLY A 101 14.04 -4.15 -4.62
N TYR A 102 13.90 -4.73 -3.42
CA TYR A 102 13.07 -4.18 -2.36
C TYR A 102 13.45 -2.76 -1.97
N LEU A 103 12.48 -1.81 -2.06
CA LEU A 103 12.64 -0.37 -1.80
C LEU A 103 13.84 0.26 -2.52
N GLN A 104 14.21 -0.25 -3.71
CA GLN A 104 15.43 0.18 -4.41
C GLN A 104 15.35 1.63 -4.92
N ASP A 105 14.17 2.18 -5.12
CA ASP A 105 13.92 3.56 -5.54
C ASP A 105 13.98 4.59 -4.40
N TRP A 106 14.16 4.14 -3.15
CA TRP A 106 14.41 5.02 -2.02
C TRP A 106 15.88 5.45 -1.96
N ASP A 107 16.13 6.64 -1.46
CA ASP A 107 17.51 7.15 -1.29
C ASP A 107 18.31 6.29 -0.29
N THR A 108 17.75 6.06 0.91
CA THR A 108 18.33 5.15 1.91
C THR A 108 17.29 4.18 2.46
N ALA A 109 17.70 3.30 3.38
CA ALA A 109 16.80 2.33 4.03
C ALA A 109 15.59 2.97 4.73
N ASN A 110 15.68 4.25 5.10
CA ASN A 110 14.66 4.98 5.84
C ASN A 110 14.45 6.43 5.36
N ARG A 111 14.79 6.72 4.10
CA ARG A 111 14.59 8.03 3.46
C ARG A 111 14.15 7.89 2.01
N LEU A 112 13.10 8.62 1.65
CA LEU A 112 12.58 8.70 0.29
C LEU A 112 13.53 9.46 -0.62
N ALA A 113 13.46 9.21 -1.93
CA ALA A 113 14.30 9.85 -2.92
C ALA A 113 14.05 11.37 -3.03
N ASP A 114 12.78 11.78 -2.89
CA ASP A 114 12.35 13.18 -2.93
C ASP A 114 11.12 13.42 -2.05
N ALA A 115 10.79 14.69 -1.79
CA ALA A 115 9.67 15.07 -0.93
C ALA A 115 8.30 14.69 -1.51
N ASP A 116 8.16 14.72 -2.84
CA ASP A 116 6.91 14.41 -3.53
C ASP A 116 6.65 12.89 -3.55
N ALA A 117 7.68 12.08 -3.38
CA ALA A 117 7.57 10.63 -3.31
C ALA A 117 6.63 10.18 -2.18
N ALA A 118 6.51 10.96 -1.11
CA ALA A 118 5.66 10.62 0.04
C ALA A 118 4.17 10.39 -0.34
N GLN A 119 3.69 11.04 -1.40
CA GLN A 119 2.30 10.91 -1.87
C GLN A 119 2.13 9.89 -3.01
N ARG A 120 3.22 9.33 -3.53
CA ARG A 120 3.18 8.29 -4.55
C ARG A 120 2.89 6.92 -3.93
N PRO A 121 2.28 5.98 -4.67
CA PRO A 121 2.11 4.62 -4.17
C PRO A 121 3.48 4.01 -3.86
N VAL A 122 3.54 3.22 -2.80
CA VAL A 122 4.74 2.41 -2.54
C VAL A 122 4.78 1.27 -3.56
N THR A 123 5.93 1.10 -4.18
CA THR A 123 6.29 0.00 -5.07
C THR A 123 7.59 -0.63 -4.62
N HIS A 124 8.09 -1.61 -5.36
CA HIS A 124 9.26 -2.36 -4.91
C HIS A 124 9.07 -2.96 -3.51
N VAL A 125 7.87 -3.49 -3.23
CA VAL A 125 7.51 -4.14 -1.97
C VAL A 125 7.12 -5.59 -2.21
N SER A 126 7.58 -6.48 -1.36
CA SER A 126 7.23 -7.89 -1.38
C SER A 126 5.82 -8.11 -0.79
N TRP A 127 5.23 -9.26 -1.09
CA TRP A 127 3.98 -9.68 -0.48
C TRP A 127 4.07 -9.74 1.05
N PHE A 128 5.19 -10.27 1.58
CA PHE A 128 5.41 -10.36 3.03
C PHE A 128 5.43 -8.98 3.70
N ALA A 129 6.11 -8.01 3.10
CA ALA A 129 6.18 -6.65 3.63
C ALA A 129 4.83 -5.93 3.53
N ALA A 130 4.08 -6.15 2.44
CA ALA A 130 2.74 -5.63 2.25
C ALA A 130 1.75 -6.19 3.28
N GLN A 131 1.80 -7.49 3.53
CA GLN A 131 0.98 -8.17 4.55
C GLN A 131 1.31 -7.63 5.96
N ALA A 132 2.60 -7.57 6.33
CA ALA A 132 3.03 -7.05 7.63
C ALA A 132 2.61 -5.58 7.85
N TYR A 133 2.66 -4.76 6.78
CA TYR A 133 2.14 -3.40 6.85
C TYR A 133 0.64 -3.39 7.17
N CYS A 134 -0.16 -4.16 6.42
CA CYS A 134 -1.61 -4.20 6.64
C CYS A 134 -1.97 -4.71 8.03
N GLU A 135 -1.24 -5.69 8.56
CA GLU A 135 -1.40 -6.18 9.93
C GLU A 135 -1.08 -5.09 10.98
N SER A 136 -0.06 -4.26 10.72
CA SER A 136 0.28 -3.14 11.60
C SER A 136 -0.82 -2.09 11.69
N GLU A 137 -1.68 -1.99 10.68
CA GLU A 137 -2.88 -1.15 10.67
C GLU A 137 -4.13 -1.88 11.23
N GLY A 138 -4.02 -3.13 11.69
CA GLY A 138 -5.15 -3.94 12.14
C GLY A 138 -6.01 -4.47 10.97
N GLY A 139 -5.41 -4.66 9.82
CA GLY A 139 -6.03 -5.20 8.60
C GLY A 139 -5.25 -6.37 8.01
N ARG A 140 -5.50 -6.63 6.74
CA ARG A 140 -4.83 -7.62 5.91
C ARG A 140 -4.81 -7.17 4.45
N LEU A 141 -4.12 -7.87 3.59
CA LEU A 141 -4.32 -7.75 2.15
C LEU A 141 -5.74 -8.16 1.76
N PRO A 142 -6.35 -7.57 0.72
CA PRO A 142 -7.61 -8.06 0.17
C PRO A 142 -7.40 -9.44 -0.46
N THR A 143 -8.40 -10.31 -0.41
CA THR A 143 -8.43 -11.46 -1.31
C THR A 143 -8.61 -10.97 -2.75
N TRP A 144 -8.23 -11.83 -3.71
CA TRP A 144 -8.52 -11.59 -5.13
C TRP A 144 -9.98 -11.20 -5.37
N THR A 145 -10.89 -11.97 -4.79
CA THR A 145 -12.34 -11.76 -4.96
C THR A 145 -12.79 -10.41 -4.39
N GLU A 146 -12.30 -10.01 -3.24
CA GLU A 146 -12.60 -8.70 -2.64
C GLU A 146 -12.06 -7.55 -3.51
N TRP A 147 -10.84 -7.70 -4.01
CA TRP A 147 -10.24 -6.70 -4.88
C TRP A 147 -11.01 -6.54 -6.19
N GLU A 148 -11.30 -7.65 -6.89
CA GLU A 148 -12.05 -7.64 -8.16
C GLU A 148 -13.47 -7.13 -7.98
N TYR A 149 -14.14 -7.48 -6.88
CA TYR A 149 -15.47 -6.98 -6.57
C TYR A 149 -15.50 -5.46 -6.43
N ALA A 150 -14.52 -4.89 -5.72
CA ALA A 150 -14.38 -3.44 -5.60
C ALA A 150 -13.98 -2.80 -6.95
N ALA A 151 -13.12 -3.45 -7.72
CA ALA A 151 -12.57 -2.96 -8.98
C ALA A 151 -13.56 -3.04 -10.15
N ALA A 152 -14.55 -3.92 -10.10
CA ALA A 152 -15.61 -4.01 -11.11
C ALA A 152 -16.51 -2.77 -11.14
N ALA A 153 -16.57 -1.98 -10.04
CA ALA A 153 -17.44 -0.84 -9.92
C ALA A 153 -16.91 0.40 -10.65
N ASP A 154 -17.82 1.16 -11.27
CA ASP A 154 -17.56 2.56 -11.68
C ASP A 154 -18.22 3.55 -10.69
N ALA A 155 -18.34 4.81 -11.08
CA ALA A 155 -18.93 5.84 -10.22
C ALA A 155 -20.42 5.61 -9.88
N THR A 156 -21.13 4.82 -10.66
CA THR A 156 -22.59 4.66 -10.58
C THR A 156 -23.07 3.21 -10.51
N ARG A 157 -22.27 2.26 -10.98
CA ARG A 157 -22.62 0.84 -11.09
C ARG A 157 -21.69 -0.02 -10.24
N ARG A 158 -22.22 -1.10 -9.69
CA ARG A 158 -21.44 -2.10 -8.94
C ARG A 158 -20.58 -2.97 -9.86
N ASP A 159 -21.03 -3.20 -11.07
CA ASP A 159 -20.30 -3.92 -12.11
C ASP A 159 -20.40 -3.15 -13.43
N ALA A 160 -19.28 -2.64 -13.90
CA ALA A 160 -19.15 -1.88 -15.13
C ALA A 160 -18.36 -2.66 -16.20
N ARG A 161 -17.97 -3.91 -15.95
CA ARG A 161 -17.08 -4.70 -16.82
C ARG A 161 -17.65 -4.94 -18.22
N SER A 162 -18.98 -4.91 -18.36
CA SER A 162 -19.67 -5.00 -19.67
C SER A 162 -19.75 -3.66 -20.42
N ASP A 163 -19.35 -2.54 -19.81
CA ASP A 163 -19.38 -1.22 -20.45
C ASP A 163 -18.17 -0.99 -21.34
N PRO A 164 -18.32 -0.81 -22.66
CA PRO A 164 -17.20 -0.61 -23.57
C PRO A 164 -16.35 0.64 -23.26
N ALA A 165 -16.95 1.71 -22.74
CA ALA A 165 -16.22 2.94 -22.40
C ALA A 165 -15.36 2.75 -21.13
N TRP A 166 -15.89 2.02 -20.15
CA TRP A 166 -15.14 1.63 -18.95
C TRP A 166 -13.97 0.74 -19.32
N LEU A 167 -14.21 -0.30 -20.13
CA LEU A 167 -13.18 -1.22 -20.61
C LEU A 167 -12.09 -0.50 -21.40
N ALA A 168 -12.45 0.42 -22.32
CA ALA A 168 -11.50 1.19 -23.10
C ALA A 168 -10.56 2.04 -22.22
N ARG A 169 -11.06 2.63 -21.11
CA ARG A 169 -10.23 3.36 -20.15
C ARG A 169 -9.18 2.45 -19.50
N ILE A 170 -9.59 1.26 -19.09
CA ILE A 170 -8.69 0.31 -18.42
C ILE A 170 -7.65 -0.22 -19.40
N LEU A 171 -8.06 -0.60 -20.61
CA LEU A 171 -7.13 -1.03 -21.65
C LEU A 171 -6.15 0.08 -22.05
N GLY A 172 -6.61 1.34 -22.08
CA GLY A 172 -5.77 2.51 -22.29
C GLY A 172 -4.69 2.68 -21.22
N TRP A 173 -4.95 2.28 -19.99
CA TRP A 173 -3.94 2.27 -18.94
C TRP A 173 -2.85 1.21 -19.20
N TYR A 174 -3.22 0.00 -19.56
CA TYR A 174 -2.26 -1.06 -19.88
C TYR A 174 -1.34 -0.72 -21.08
N ALA A 175 -1.79 0.17 -21.96
CA ALA A 175 -1.01 0.63 -23.10
C ALA A 175 0.02 1.73 -22.74
N ARG A 176 0.07 2.23 -21.50
CA ARG A 176 1.04 3.27 -21.10
C ARG A 176 2.43 2.66 -20.90
N PRO A 177 3.50 3.39 -21.27
CA PRO A 177 4.85 2.98 -20.96
C PRO A 177 5.08 2.82 -19.45
N ALA A 178 5.69 1.72 -19.03
CA ALA A 178 6.01 1.44 -17.62
C ALA A 178 7.07 2.39 -17.01
N SER A 179 7.75 3.19 -17.84
CA SER A 179 8.85 4.08 -17.43
C SER A 179 8.39 5.46 -16.93
N ALA A 180 7.10 5.79 -17.00
CA ALA A 180 6.60 7.05 -16.49
C ALA A 180 6.63 7.08 -14.96
N ALA A 181 7.07 8.20 -14.36
CA ALA A 181 6.98 8.41 -12.93
C ALA A 181 5.53 8.27 -12.45
N LEU A 182 5.32 7.49 -11.39
CA LEU A 182 3.98 7.28 -10.84
C LEU A 182 3.44 8.58 -10.24
N PRO A 183 2.19 8.97 -10.55
CA PRO A 183 1.55 10.12 -9.92
C PRO A 183 1.23 9.85 -8.44
N ALA A 184 0.86 10.90 -7.71
CA ALA A 184 0.33 10.78 -6.36
C ALA A 184 -0.96 9.92 -6.35
N VAL A 185 -1.18 9.22 -5.24
CA VAL A 185 -2.42 8.45 -5.02
C VAL A 185 -3.64 9.39 -4.95
N GLY A 186 -4.83 8.85 -5.21
CA GLY A 186 -6.07 9.62 -5.16
C GLY A 186 -6.34 10.44 -6.41
N SER A 187 -5.55 10.29 -7.47
CA SER A 187 -5.68 11.05 -8.72
C SER A 187 -6.88 10.65 -9.57
N SER A 188 -7.39 9.44 -9.42
CA SER A 188 -8.59 8.98 -10.12
C SER A 188 -9.89 9.42 -9.42
N SER A 189 -11.00 9.51 -10.18
CA SER A 189 -12.33 9.66 -9.58
C SER A 189 -12.68 8.42 -8.75
N PRO A 190 -13.37 8.58 -7.61
CA PRO A 190 -13.80 7.43 -6.81
C PRO A 190 -14.82 6.60 -7.57
N ASN A 191 -14.83 5.31 -7.33
CA ASN A 191 -15.93 4.44 -7.75
C ASN A 191 -17.14 4.57 -6.79
N LEU A 192 -18.20 3.80 -7.04
CA LEU A 192 -19.43 3.80 -6.24
C LEU A 192 -19.21 3.58 -4.73
N TYR A 193 -18.12 2.90 -4.35
CA TYR A 193 -17.76 2.64 -2.95
C TYR A 193 -16.85 3.72 -2.36
N GLY A 194 -16.42 4.71 -3.14
CA GLY A 194 -15.47 5.72 -2.70
C GLY A 194 -14.00 5.31 -2.84
N VAL A 195 -13.73 4.14 -3.43
CA VAL A 195 -12.36 3.64 -3.66
C VAL A 195 -11.80 4.26 -4.94
N ARG A 196 -10.51 4.61 -4.91
CA ARG A 196 -9.78 5.26 -6.01
C ARG A 196 -8.60 4.40 -6.46
N ASP A 197 -8.13 4.67 -7.67
CA ASP A 197 -6.87 4.13 -8.23
C ASP A 197 -6.79 2.60 -8.33
N LEU A 198 -7.93 1.88 -8.30
CA LEU A 198 -7.97 0.44 -8.52
C LEU A 198 -7.47 0.06 -9.93
N HIS A 199 -7.70 0.95 -10.88
CA HIS A 199 -7.17 0.84 -12.24
C HIS A 199 -6.37 2.09 -12.58
N GLY A 200 -5.23 1.95 -13.22
CA GLY A 200 -4.53 3.07 -13.82
C GLY A 200 -3.36 3.63 -13.02
N LEU A 201 -3.01 3.08 -11.85
CA LEU A 201 -1.88 3.54 -11.04
C LEU A 201 -0.81 2.46 -10.90
N VAL A 202 -1.06 1.44 -10.09
CA VAL A 202 -0.16 0.29 -9.87
C VAL A 202 -0.94 -1.01 -9.89
N TRP A 203 -0.27 -2.11 -10.13
CA TRP A 203 -0.75 -3.44 -9.77
C TRP A 203 -0.76 -3.57 -8.26
N GLU A 204 -1.59 -4.44 -7.70
CA GLU A 204 -1.70 -4.57 -6.26
C GLU A 204 -1.63 -6.03 -5.81
N TRP A 205 -0.85 -6.27 -4.76
CA TRP A 205 -0.82 -7.55 -4.09
C TRP A 205 -2.18 -7.91 -3.50
N VAL A 206 -2.55 -9.17 -3.62
CA VAL A 206 -3.69 -9.79 -2.93
C VAL A 206 -3.22 -10.93 -2.04
N ASP A 207 -4.02 -11.29 -1.06
CA ASP A 207 -3.68 -12.29 -0.05
C ASP A 207 -3.42 -13.68 -0.66
N ASP A 208 -4.26 -14.06 -1.59
CA ASP A 208 -4.32 -15.37 -2.24
C ASP A 208 -3.67 -15.39 -3.64
N PHE A 209 -2.71 -14.51 -3.92
CA PHE A 209 -2.09 -14.32 -5.24
C PHE A 209 -1.53 -15.61 -5.87
N ASN A 210 -1.04 -16.54 -5.04
CA ASN A 210 -0.44 -17.80 -5.47
C ASN A 210 -1.46 -18.93 -5.69
N ALA A 211 -2.72 -18.71 -5.32
CA ALA A 211 -3.79 -19.69 -5.48
C ALA A 211 -4.70 -19.42 -6.69
N LEU A 212 -4.47 -18.34 -7.45
CA LEU A 212 -5.36 -17.87 -8.52
C LEU A 212 -5.55 -18.88 -9.67
N LEU A 213 -4.56 -19.72 -9.93
CA LEU A 213 -4.58 -20.73 -11.00
C LEU A 213 -4.64 -22.18 -10.48
N VAL A 214 -4.80 -22.37 -9.17
CA VAL A 214 -4.81 -23.70 -8.56
C VAL A 214 -6.25 -24.18 -8.45
N ASN A 215 -6.64 -25.16 -9.27
CA ASN A 215 -7.91 -25.89 -9.14
C ASN A 215 -7.80 -26.95 -8.05
N ALA A 216 -8.95 -27.28 -7.42
CA ALA A 216 -9.06 -28.36 -6.43
C ALA A 216 -8.54 -29.72 -6.94
N ASP A 217 -8.66 -29.99 -8.26
CA ASP A 217 -8.13 -31.17 -8.94
C ASP A 217 -6.60 -31.16 -9.14
N SER A 218 -5.94 -30.04 -8.92
CA SER A 218 -4.51 -29.90 -9.11
C SER A 218 -3.67 -30.61 -8.05
N ARG A 219 -4.29 -31.12 -6.99
CA ARG A 219 -3.61 -31.88 -5.92
C ARG A 219 -3.19 -33.30 -6.33
N SER A 220 -3.61 -33.76 -7.51
CA SER A 220 -3.32 -35.12 -8.00
C SER A 220 -2.28 -35.21 -9.12
N GLY A 221 -1.58 -34.13 -9.46
CA GLY A 221 -0.62 -34.10 -10.56
C GLY A 221 0.79 -33.70 -10.12
N ASP A 222 1.77 -34.57 -10.41
CA ASP A 222 3.20 -34.40 -10.10
C ASP A 222 3.94 -33.34 -10.93
N ASP A 223 3.23 -32.52 -11.75
CA ASP A 223 3.85 -31.56 -12.66
C ASP A 223 3.44 -30.12 -12.33
N PRO A 224 4.32 -29.30 -11.69
CA PRO A 224 4.04 -27.92 -11.34
C PRO A 224 3.82 -27.01 -12.58
N ASP A 225 4.32 -27.37 -13.76
CA ASP A 225 4.12 -26.59 -14.99
C ASP A 225 2.74 -26.86 -15.61
N LYS A 226 2.17 -28.04 -15.43
CA LYS A 226 0.78 -28.33 -15.83
C LYS A 226 -0.24 -27.50 -15.03
N LEU A 227 0.06 -27.22 -13.76
CA LEU A 227 -0.78 -26.41 -12.89
C LEU A 227 -0.94 -24.98 -13.39
N LYS A 228 0.13 -24.39 -13.91
CA LYS A 228 0.13 -23.03 -14.49
C LYS A 228 -0.64 -22.97 -15.80
N PHE A 229 -0.65 -24.05 -16.59
CA PHE A 229 -1.30 -24.08 -17.89
C PHE A 229 -2.76 -24.56 -17.88
N CYS A 230 -3.17 -25.40 -16.94
CA CYS A 230 -4.55 -25.91 -16.88
C CYS A 230 -5.58 -24.84 -16.49
N GLY A 231 -5.23 -23.93 -15.58
CA GLY A 231 -6.07 -22.78 -15.24
C GLY A 231 -6.25 -21.80 -16.39
N ALA A 232 -5.17 -21.54 -17.15
CA ALA A 232 -5.20 -20.66 -18.31
C ALA A 232 -6.02 -21.20 -19.48
N GLY A 233 -6.13 -22.54 -19.63
CA GLY A 233 -6.92 -23.18 -20.69
C GLY A 233 -8.43 -23.08 -20.50
N ALA A 234 -8.91 -22.86 -19.27
CA ALA A 234 -10.33 -22.65 -18.98
C ALA A 234 -10.78 -21.20 -19.24
N ILE A 235 -9.84 -20.29 -19.40
CA ILE A 235 -10.11 -18.87 -19.61
C ILE A 235 -10.26 -18.65 -21.12
N ASN A 236 -11.44 -18.24 -21.57
CA ASN A 236 -11.63 -17.88 -22.98
C ASN A 236 -10.93 -16.55 -23.29
N LEU A 237 -9.69 -16.63 -23.78
CA LEU A 237 -8.85 -15.48 -24.15
C LEU A 237 -9.46 -14.57 -25.24
N GLN A 238 -10.54 -15.00 -25.89
CA GLN A 238 -11.27 -14.19 -26.87
C GLN A 238 -12.23 -13.20 -26.22
N ASP A 239 -12.50 -13.33 -24.92
CA ASP A 239 -13.37 -12.42 -24.19
C ASP A 239 -12.60 -11.14 -23.79
N LYS A 240 -12.70 -10.10 -24.65
CA LYS A 240 -12.10 -8.79 -24.41
C LYS A 240 -12.59 -8.13 -23.11
N GLN A 241 -13.76 -8.50 -22.61
CA GLN A 241 -14.34 -7.95 -21.38
C GLN A 241 -13.52 -8.37 -20.14
N ASN A 242 -12.90 -9.54 -20.21
CA ASN A 242 -12.08 -10.07 -19.12
C ASN A 242 -10.58 -9.84 -19.28
N TYR A 243 -10.13 -9.18 -20.35
CA TYR A 243 -8.69 -9.01 -20.64
C TYR A 243 -7.92 -8.39 -19.46
N ALA A 244 -8.47 -7.35 -18.82
CA ALA A 244 -7.82 -6.69 -17.69
C ALA A 244 -7.68 -7.63 -16.48
N VAL A 245 -8.69 -8.45 -16.23
CA VAL A 245 -8.69 -9.47 -15.17
C VAL A 245 -7.64 -10.53 -15.48
N LEU A 246 -7.59 -11.02 -16.71
CA LEU A 246 -6.62 -12.02 -17.17
C LEU A 246 -5.19 -11.54 -17.04
N MET A 247 -4.92 -10.29 -17.40
CA MET A 247 -3.59 -9.70 -17.27
C MET A 247 -3.14 -9.62 -15.80
N ARG A 248 -4.05 -9.30 -14.86
CA ARG A 248 -3.75 -9.32 -13.43
C ARG A 248 -3.44 -10.73 -12.93
N ILE A 249 -4.26 -11.70 -13.31
CA ILE A 249 -4.04 -13.11 -12.95
C ILE A 249 -2.66 -13.56 -13.46
N ALA A 250 -2.36 -13.31 -14.73
CA ALA A 250 -1.10 -13.70 -15.34
C ALA A 250 0.11 -13.07 -14.61
N LEU A 251 0.03 -11.77 -14.31
CA LEU A 251 1.08 -11.09 -13.57
C LEU A 251 1.25 -11.70 -12.18
N LEU A 252 0.21 -11.72 -11.37
CA LEU A 252 0.30 -12.16 -9.96
C LEU A 252 0.75 -13.61 -9.87
N SER A 253 0.25 -14.49 -10.75
CA SER A 253 0.63 -15.91 -10.78
C SER A 253 2.09 -16.16 -11.24
N SER A 254 2.74 -15.16 -11.85
CA SER A 254 4.15 -15.25 -12.26
C SER A 254 5.13 -14.84 -11.16
N LEU A 255 4.65 -14.34 -10.03
CA LEU A 255 5.46 -13.76 -8.96
C LEU A 255 5.66 -14.74 -7.80
N ASN A 256 6.80 -14.60 -7.12
CA ASN A 256 7.05 -15.18 -5.80
C ASN A 256 6.70 -14.14 -4.73
N ALA A 257 6.41 -14.60 -3.51
CA ALA A 257 6.06 -13.70 -2.41
C ALA A 257 7.18 -12.71 -2.02
N SER A 258 8.43 -13.02 -2.34
CA SER A 258 9.60 -12.15 -2.11
C SER A 258 9.88 -11.16 -3.23
N ASP A 259 9.25 -11.31 -4.41
CA ASP A 259 9.51 -10.45 -5.56
C ASP A 259 9.01 -9.03 -5.32
N SER A 260 9.74 -8.06 -5.89
CA SER A 260 9.41 -6.65 -5.82
C SER A 260 9.62 -5.98 -7.18
N THR A 261 8.64 -5.23 -7.67
CA THR A 261 8.70 -4.57 -8.97
C THR A 261 8.30 -3.11 -8.88
N SER A 262 8.70 -2.31 -9.88
CA SER A 262 8.41 -0.88 -9.97
C SER A 262 6.94 -0.53 -10.19
N SER A 263 6.11 -1.51 -10.55
CA SER A 263 4.70 -1.32 -10.90
C SER A 263 3.73 -2.02 -9.95
N LEU A 264 4.22 -2.69 -8.92
CA LEU A 264 3.42 -3.47 -7.97
C LEU A 264 3.49 -2.87 -6.58
N GLY A 265 2.34 -2.43 -6.09
CA GLY A 265 2.10 -1.92 -4.75
C GLY A 265 1.02 -2.75 -4.04
N PHE A 266 0.26 -2.12 -3.14
CA PHE A 266 -0.82 -2.78 -2.42
C PHE A 266 -1.75 -1.79 -1.72
N ARG A 267 -2.89 -2.29 -1.30
CA ARG A 267 -3.79 -1.64 -0.32
C ARG A 267 -4.27 -2.65 0.70
N CYS A 268 -4.79 -2.15 1.82
CA CYS A 268 -5.29 -3.00 2.90
C CYS A 268 -6.82 -3.04 2.94
N VAL A 269 -7.34 -4.10 3.52
CA VAL A 269 -8.74 -4.25 3.92
C VAL A 269 -8.83 -4.57 5.41
N ARG A 270 -10.00 -4.30 5.99
CA ARG A 270 -10.34 -4.63 7.37
C ARG A 270 -11.70 -5.34 7.41
N PRO A 271 -11.96 -6.19 8.38
CA PRO A 271 -13.32 -6.67 8.63
C PRO A 271 -14.25 -5.48 8.83
N ASN A 272 -15.47 -5.56 8.32
CA ASN A 272 -16.46 -4.52 8.55
C ASN A 272 -16.96 -4.59 9.99
N LEU A 273 -16.43 -3.75 10.87
CA LEU A 273 -16.78 -3.70 12.29
C LEU A 273 -18.22 -3.23 12.57
N LYS A 274 -18.99 -2.86 11.53
CA LYS A 274 -20.41 -2.46 11.68
C LYS A 274 -21.41 -3.61 11.45
N ALA A 275 -20.95 -4.81 11.16
CA ALA A 275 -21.79 -5.99 11.06
C ALA A 275 -21.77 -6.80 12.37
N THR A 276 -22.09 -6.16 13.51
CA THR A 276 -22.60 -6.91 14.66
C THR A 276 -24.11 -6.95 14.51
N PRO A 277 -24.74 -8.14 14.57
CA PRO A 277 -26.18 -8.32 14.37
C PRO A 277 -27.00 -7.60 15.44
#